data_b8063665dbca39f8cace01409a2b21d7
#
_entry.id   b8063665dbca39f8cace01409a2b21d7
#
_cell.length_a   1.000
_cell.length_b   1.000
_cell.length_c   1.000
_cell.angle_alpha   90.00
_cell.angle_beta   90.00
_cell.angle_gamma   90.00
#
_symmetry.space_group_name_H-M   'P 1'
#
loop_
_entity.id
_entity.type
_entity.pdbx_description
1 polymer ?
#
loop_
_entity_poly.entity_id
_entity_poly.type
_entity_poly.pdbx_seq_one_letter_code
_entity_poly.pdbx_strand_id
1 'polypeptide(L)'
;MASPTKQIHETRELNGRICDVYYQDFDAKLSFVVPIYNAAYTLEWALGSLFAQNCDGNVEIVCVDDGSTDDSREIVERFARDSRVMIVSHRENAGYGAAMNDGIAAARGEWIGILEPDDYILPGMAAKLMDAAMHHDCDIVKTPYIREVREHGTLRGDAPKEHLQCSYRHRINPRTEVFTITDPGVVHMLRHHPSIWSAIYRKGFLEENDIKFHEYPGAGWADNEFFYDTLLRGRIVYIDEPFYVYREETRQEEDAFARKNKTLPFDRWQLMADIIERLGITDEGVLKSHISKGFTYFNGQYRSNGDDPQVLEAAHAMFDRMDPALVASEPKINPALKAQFAEYRGIPIKNSRLRFGMGLASEFAYRVRSNGLDYAIRCTREYL
;
A
#
# COMPACT_ATOMS: atom_id res chain seq x y z
N MET A 1 23.66 -23.65 26.46
CA MET A 1 22.20 -23.43 26.36
C MET A 1 21.89 -22.17 27.13
N ALA A 2 21.49 -21.09 26.45
CA ALA A 2 21.02 -19.88 27.11
C ALA A 2 19.72 -20.23 27.87
N SER A 3 19.57 -19.77 29.11
CA SER A 3 18.30 -19.87 29.83
C SER A 3 17.18 -19.27 28.98
N PRO A 4 15.99 -19.88 28.92
CA PRO A 4 14.88 -19.27 28.19
C PRO A 4 14.63 -17.89 28.78
N THR A 5 14.73 -16.85 27.95
CA THR A 5 14.41 -15.46 28.33
C THR A 5 12.95 -15.44 28.76
N LYS A 6 12.68 -14.89 29.94
CA LYS A 6 11.32 -14.87 30.49
C LYS A 6 10.46 -13.92 29.65
N GLN A 7 9.36 -14.42 29.09
CA GLN A 7 8.37 -13.59 28.43
C GLN A 7 7.79 -12.60 29.45
N ILE A 8 7.78 -11.33 29.09
CA ILE A 8 7.18 -10.24 29.85
C ILE A 8 5.75 -10.05 29.34
N HIS A 9 4.80 -9.93 30.25
CA HIS A 9 3.42 -9.55 29.94
C HIS A 9 3.09 -8.28 30.71
N GLU A 10 2.56 -7.31 30.02
CA GLU A 10 2.04 -6.08 30.61
C GLU A 10 0.83 -5.56 29.87
N THR A 11 -0.01 -4.80 30.55
CA THR A 11 -1.11 -4.07 29.94
C THR A 11 -0.64 -2.65 29.64
N ARG A 12 -0.72 -2.23 28.38
CA ARG A 12 -0.34 -0.88 27.91
C ARG A 12 -1.54 -0.14 27.37
N GLU A 13 -1.54 1.16 27.54
CA GLU A 13 -2.42 2.05 26.78
C GLU A 13 -1.70 2.49 25.51
N LEU A 14 -2.22 2.11 24.34
CA LEU A 14 -1.70 2.47 23.02
C LEU A 14 -2.80 3.22 22.27
N ASN A 15 -2.52 4.44 21.84
CA ASN A 15 -3.48 5.31 21.12
C ASN A 15 -4.89 5.36 21.75
N GLY A 16 -4.98 5.33 23.08
CA GLY A 16 -6.24 5.33 23.84
C GLY A 16 -6.91 3.96 24.01
N ARG A 17 -6.31 2.87 23.53
CA ARG A 17 -6.77 1.49 23.70
C ARG A 17 -5.94 0.73 24.75
N ILE A 18 -6.60 -0.07 25.54
CA ILE A 18 -5.94 -0.96 26.49
C ILE A 18 -5.61 -2.28 25.78
N CYS A 19 -4.32 -2.51 25.59
CA CYS A 19 -3.77 -3.68 24.90
C CYS A 19 -2.98 -4.56 25.87
N ASP A 20 -3.05 -5.87 25.68
CA ASP A 20 -2.15 -6.81 26.35
C ASP A 20 -0.92 -7.02 25.46
N VAL A 21 0.28 -6.73 26.01
CA VAL A 21 1.55 -6.79 25.28
C VAL A 21 2.44 -7.88 25.87
N TYR A 22 2.91 -8.78 25.00
CA TYR A 22 3.79 -9.91 25.35
C TYR A 22 5.08 -9.78 24.55
N TYR A 23 6.22 -9.75 25.22
CA TYR A 23 7.52 -9.58 24.57
C TYR A 23 8.66 -10.16 25.41
N GLN A 24 9.85 -10.18 24.82
CA GLN A 24 11.12 -10.43 25.50
C GLN A 24 12.04 -9.24 25.25
N ASP A 25 13.06 -9.06 26.08
CA ASP A 25 14.05 -7.99 25.83
C ASP A 25 14.77 -8.24 24.51
N PHE A 26 14.73 -7.26 23.65
CA PHE A 26 15.32 -7.31 22.31
C PHE A 26 15.72 -5.90 21.85
N ASP A 27 16.94 -5.77 21.31
CA ASP A 27 17.44 -4.51 20.75
C ASP A 27 17.15 -4.47 19.26
N ALA A 28 16.06 -3.76 18.90
CA ALA A 28 15.57 -3.64 17.53
C ALA A 28 16.06 -2.38 16.85
N LYS A 29 16.50 -2.50 15.60
CA LYS A 29 16.70 -1.36 14.68
C LYS A 29 15.57 -1.22 13.67
N LEU A 30 14.99 -2.33 13.26
CA LEU A 30 13.86 -2.41 12.34
C LEU A 30 12.76 -3.26 12.97
N SER A 31 11.54 -2.74 13.03
CA SER A 31 10.36 -3.49 13.46
C SER A 31 9.40 -3.66 12.28
N PHE A 32 9.08 -4.92 11.95
CA PHE A 32 7.97 -5.19 11.04
C PHE A 32 6.67 -5.31 11.83
N VAL A 33 5.70 -4.46 11.52
CA VAL A 33 4.33 -4.52 12.05
C VAL A 33 3.50 -5.43 11.15
N VAL A 34 2.85 -6.41 11.77
CA VAL A 34 1.98 -7.39 11.11
C VAL A 34 0.59 -7.28 11.73
N PRO A 35 -0.40 -6.62 11.07
CA PRO A 35 -1.77 -6.54 11.54
C PRO A 35 -2.48 -7.86 11.26
N ILE A 36 -3.08 -8.48 12.26
CA ILE A 36 -3.62 -9.84 12.17
C ILE A 36 -5.09 -9.83 12.59
N TYR A 37 -5.97 -10.25 11.69
CA TYR A 37 -7.36 -10.55 12.01
C TYR A 37 -7.86 -11.71 11.16
N ASN A 38 -8.07 -12.88 11.78
CA ASN A 38 -8.56 -14.09 11.11
C ASN A 38 -7.72 -14.48 9.86
N ALA A 39 -6.40 -14.53 10.05
CA ALA A 39 -5.41 -14.78 8.98
C ALA A 39 -4.72 -16.16 9.11
N ALA A 40 -5.25 -17.07 9.91
CA ALA A 40 -4.59 -18.35 10.24
C ALA A 40 -4.11 -19.12 9.00
N TYR A 41 -4.79 -18.98 7.88
CA TYR A 41 -4.48 -19.70 6.66
C TYR A 41 -3.16 -19.27 6.00
N THR A 42 -2.78 -17.99 6.07
CA THR A 42 -1.61 -17.42 5.39
C THR A 42 -0.49 -17.03 6.34
N LEU A 43 -0.80 -16.83 7.60
CA LEU A 43 0.06 -16.21 8.60
C LEU A 43 1.39 -16.94 8.82
N GLU A 44 1.43 -18.29 8.75
CA GLU A 44 2.68 -19.04 8.89
C GLU A 44 3.69 -18.72 7.77
N TRP A 45 3.21 -18.47 6.53
CA TRP A 45 4.08 -18.09 5.42
C TRP A 45 4.58 -16.67 5.58
N ALA A 46 3.71 -15.74 5.98
CA ALA A 46 4.07 -14.35 6.24
C ALA A 46 5.17 -14.27 7.32
N LEU A 47 4.91 -14.83 8.49
CA LEU A 47 5.88 -14.83 9.60
C LEU A 47 7.15 -15.60 9.23
N GLY A 48 7.04 -16.76 8.58
CA GLY A 48 8.19 -17.53 8.11
C GLY A 48 9.12 -16.73 7.20
N SER A 49 8.58 -15.86 6.36
CA SER A 49 9.35 -14.97 5.49
C SER A 49 10.13 -13.89 6.25
N LEU A 50 9.58 -13.38 7.37
CA LEU A 50 10.29 -12.49 8.28
C LEU A 50 11.41 -13.19 9.03
N PHE A 51 11.18 -14.44 9.46
CA PHE A 51 12.19 -15.25 10.13
C PHE A 51 13.37 -15.59 9.21
N ALA A 52 13.13 -15.63 7.90
CA ALA A 52 14.18 -15.86 6.90
C ALA A 52 15.03 -14.62 6.58
N GLN A 53 14.73 -13.45 7.18
CA GLN A 53 15.54 -12.25 6.97
C GLN A 53 16.86 -12.32 7.71
N ASN A 54 17.96 -12.22 6.97
CA ASN A 54 19.32 -12.13 7.51
C ASN A 54 19.67 -10.64 7.73
N CYS A 55 19.49 -10.13 8.93
CA CYS A 55 19.82 -8.75 9.30
C CYS A 55 20.44 -8.72 10.70
N ASP A 56 21.55 -9.41 10.89
CA ASP A 56 22.37 -9.42 12.10
C ASP A 56 21.62 -9.41 13.46
N GLY A 57 20.42 -10.02 13.49
CA GLY A 57 19.60 -10.15 14.68
C GLY A 57 18.81 -8.90 15.11
N ASN A 58 18.82 -7.79 14.34
CA ASN A 58 18.21 -6.52 14.74
C ASN A 58 16.80 -6.28 14.18
N VAL A 59 16.11 -7.33 13.72
CA VAL A 59 14.73 -7.26 13.20
C VAL A 59 13.75 -7.77 14.23
N GLU A 60 12.86 -6.89 14.69
CA GLU A 60 11.71 -7.19 15.53
C GLU A 60 10.47 -7.48 14.67
N ILE A 61 9.60 -8.34 15.15
CA ILE A 61 8.32 -8.67 14.53
C ILE A 61 7.21 -8.34 15.53
N VAL A 62 6.44 -7.30 15.26
CA VAL A 62 5.32 -6.85 16.08
C VAL A 62 4.03 -7.40 15.49
N CYS A 63 3.54 -8.50 16.04
CA CYS A 63 2.28 -9.13 15.67
C CYS A 63 1.15 -8.46 16.43
N VAL A 64 0.25 -7.77 15.72
CA VAL A 64 -0.94 -7.15 16.32
C VAL A 64 -2.16 -8.02 16.05
N ASP A 65 -2.57 -8.79 17.05
CA ASP A 65 -3.78 -9.62 16.97
C ASP A 65 -5.00 -8.77 17.32
N ASP A 66 -5.74 -8.38 16.30
CA ASP A 66 -6.91 -7.51 16.40
C ASP A 66 -8.19 -8.27 16.75
N GLY A 67 -8.12 -9.08 17.81
CA GLY A 67 -9.26 -9.85 18.30
C GLY A 67 -9.65 -11.00 17.37
N SER A 68 -8.68 -11.76 16.84
CA SER A 68 -8.95 -12.92 15.97
C SER A 68 -9.78 -13.98 16.70
N THR A 69 -10.65 -14.64 15.92
CA THR A 69 -11.54 -15.72 16.37
C THR A 69 -11.19 -17.08 15.77
N ASP A 70 -10.20 -17.12 14.89
CA ASP A 70 -9.61 -18.33 14.30
C ASP A 70 -8.28 -18.69 15.01
N ASP A 71 -7.53 -19.64 14.43
CA ASP A 71 -6.26 -20.13 15.00
C ASP A 71 -5.08 -19.14 14.87
N SER A 72 -5.32 -17.90 14.39
CA SER A 72 -4.27 -16.88 14.20
C SER A 72 -3.47 -16.63 15.48
N ARG A 73 -4.17 -16.51 16.62
CA ARG A 73 -3.54 -16.29 17.93
C ARG A 73 -2.59 -17.41 18.30
N GLU A 74 -3.00 -18.67 18.13
CA GLU A 74 -2.17 -19.84 18.43
C GLU A 74 -0.92 -19.90 17.55
N ILE A 75 -1.05 -19.51 16.28
CA ILE A 75 0.07 -19.42 15.34
C ILE A 75 1.09 -18.41 15.86
N VAL A 76 0.66 -17.17 16.19
CA VAL A 76 1.55 -16.12 16.70
C VAL A 76 2.27 -16.57 17.97
N GLU A 77 1.57 -17.21 18.91
CA GLU A 77 2.15 -17.70 20.17
C GLU A 77 3.25 -18.75 19.95
N ARG A 78 3.16 -19.57 18.88
CA ARG A 78 4.24 -20.50 18.53
C ARG A 78 5.49 -19.75 18.09
N PHE A 79 5.35 -18.67 17.31
CA PHE A 79 6.47 -17.83 16.87
C PHE A 79 7.03 -16.96 18.00
N ALA A 80 6.23 -16.55 18.97
CA ALA A 80 6.64 -15.71 20.10
C ALA A 80 7.56 -16.41 21.14
N ARG A 81 7.93 -17.65 20.88
CA ARG A 81 9.04 -18.32 21.60
C ARG A 81 10.40 -17.72 21.24
N ASP A 82 10.50 -17.07 20.09
CA ASP A 82 11.66 -16.29 19.65
C ASP A 82 11.59 -14.86 20.24
N SER A 83 12.69 -14.37 20.77
CA SER A 83 12.75 -13.04 21.44
C SER A 83 12.51 -11.86 20.49
N ARG A 84 12.61 -12.08 19.18
CA ARG A 84 12.31 -11.07 18.16
C ARG A 84 10.83 -10.75 18.04
N VAL A 85 9.94 -11.62 18.56
CA VAL A 85 8.48 -11.46 18.39
C VAL A 85 7.89 -10.77 19.61
N MET A 86 7.18 -9.68 19.33
CA MET A 86 6.27 -9.00 20.24
C MET A 86 4.83 -9.27 19.80
N ILE A 87 3.94 -9.52 20.75
CA ILE A 87 2.50 -9.63 20.51
C ILE A 87 1.81 -8.43 21.16
N VAL A 88 1.01 -7.72 20.37
CA VAL A 88 0.03 -6.74 20.84
C VAL A 88 -1.34 -7.34 20.62
N SER A 89 -2.15 -7.43 21.65
CA SER A 89 -3.46 -8.10 21.59
C SER A 89 -4.58 -7.14 21.92
N HIS A 90 -5.52 -6.98 21.00
CA HIS A 90 -6.77 -6.29 21.22
C HIS A 90 -7.81 -7.26 21.79
N ARG A 91 -8.69 -6.77 22.66
CA ARG A 91 -9.79 -7.58 23.23
C ARG A 91 -10.91 -7.85 22.23
N GLU A 92 -11.07 -6.94 21.29
CA GLU A 92 -12.07 -6.98 20.21
C GLU A 92 -11.50 -6.33 18.95
N ASN A 93 -12.07 -6.64 17.80
CA ASN A 93 -11.62 -6.07 16.53
C ASN A 93 -11.82 -4.55 16.53
N ALA A 94 -10.72 -3.80 16.42
CA ALA A 94 -10.67 -2.35 16.35
C ALA A 94 -10.46 -1.83 14.91
N GLY A 95 -10.15 -2.72 13.99
CA GLY A 95 -9.91 -2.44 12.57
C GLY A 95 -8.43 -2.27 12.22
N TYR A 96 -8.14 -2.42 10.94
CA TYR A 96 -6.79 -2.40 10.38
C TYR A 96 -5.97 -1.16 10.81
N GLY A 97 -6.54 0.04 10.67
CA GLY A 97 -5.84 1.27 11.04
C GLY A 97 -5.46 1.33 12.51
N ALA A 98 -6.34 0.86 13.39
CA ALA A 98 -6.08 0.76 14.82
C ALA A 98 -4.94 -0.22 15.12
N ALA A 99 -4.98 -1.41 14.51
CA ALA A 99 -3.94 -2.42 14.65
C ALA A 99 -2.58 -1.89 14.19
N MET A 100 -2.53 -1.21 13.04
CA MET A 100 -1.31 -0.59 12.53
C MET A 100 -0.76 0.49 13.47
N ASN A 101 -1.62 1.41 13.93
CA ASN A 101 -1.22 2.49 14.83
C ASN A 101 -0.66 1.95 16.15
N ASP A 102 -1.31 0.95 16.74
CA ASP A 102 -0.88 0.36 18.01
C ASP A 102 0.39 -0.48 17.84
N GLY A 103 0.53 -1.16 16.71
CA GLY A 103 1.77 -1.87 16.36
C GLY A 103 2.95 -0.92 16.19
N ILE A 104 2.78 0.21 15.48
CA ILE A 104 3.82 1.25 15.33
C ILE A 104 4.18 1.87 16.67
N ALA A 105 3.18 2.16 17.51
CA ALA A 105 3.43 2.71 18.86
C ALA A 105 4.20 1.73 19.76
N ALA A 106 3.90 0.43 19.69
CA ALA A 106 4.58 -0.60 20.47
C ALA A 106 5.98 -0.95 19.96
N ALA A 107 6.25 -0.78 18.66
CA ALA A 107 7.51 -1.10 18.00
C ALA A 107 8.70 -0.38 18.65
N ARG A 108 9.83 -1.09 18.81
CA ARG A 108 11.07 -0.56 19.43
C ARG A 108 12.09 -0.10 18.40
N GLY A 109 11.98 -0.56 17.16
CA GLY A 109 12.89 -0.20 16.07
C GLY A 109 12.83 1.28 15.69
N GLU A 110 13.96 1.82 15.29
CA GLU A 110 14.06 3.17 14.70
C GLU A 110 13.34 3.24 13.34
N TRP A 111 13.29 2.12 12.65
CA TRP A 111 12.62 1.96 11.36
C TRP A 111 11.44 1.01 11.46
N ILE A 112 10.38 1.31 10.72
CA ILE A 112 9.14 0.53 10.66
C ILE A 112 8.98 -0.06 9.27
N GLY A 113 8.88 -1.37 9.17
CA GLY A 113 8.38 -2.11 8.02
C GLY A 113 6.95 -2.57 8.25
N ILE A 114 6.25 -2.89 7.19
CA ILE A 114 4.88 -3.43 7.23
C ILE A 114 4.86 -4.75 6.47
N LEU A 115 4.21 -5.76 7.03
CA LEU A 115 3.91 -6.99 6.32
C LEU A 115 2.45 -7.37 6.51
N GLU A 116 1.71 -7.44 5.41
CA GLU A 116 0.34 -7.96 5.43
C GLU A 116 0.36 -9.47 5.73
N PRO A 117 -0.61 -9.98 6.51
CA PRO A 117 -0.59 -11.37 6.98
C PRO A 117 -0.88 -12.41 5.88
N ASP A 118 -1.29 -11.96 4.69
CA ASP A 118 -1.54 -12.77 3.50
C ASP A 118 -0.43 -12.68 2.44
N ASP A 119 0.59 -11.84 2.67
CA ASP A 119 1.73 -11.61 1.79
C ASP A 119 3.01 -12.28 2.32
N TYR A 120 4.13 -12.08 1.62
CA TYR A 120 5.45 -12.48 2.08
C TYR A 120 6.57 -11.63 1.48
N ILE A 121 7.74 -11.66 2.12
CA ILE A 121 8.92 -10.95 1.65
C ILE A 121 10.04 -11.91 1.24
N LEU A 122 10.81 -11.50 0.24
CA LEU A 122 11.97 -12.26 -0.23
C LEU A 122 13.16 -12.06 0.71
N PRO A 123 14.08 -13.05 0.77
CA PRO A 123 15.31 -12.92 1.55
C PRO A 123 16.13 -11.67 1.17
N GLY A 124 16.69 -11.00 2.17
CA GLY A 124 17.56 -9.84 1.98
C GLY A 124 16.84 -8.47 1.99
N MET A 125 15.50 -8.41 2.04
CA MET A 125 14.78 -7.15 2.12
C MET A 125 15.25 -6.30 3.29
N ALA A 126 15.19 -6.84 4.51
CA ALA A 126 15.57 -6.12 5.71
C ALA A 126 17.00 -5.56 5.65
N ALA A 127 17.97 -6.40 5.26
CA ALA A 127 19.36 -5.98 5.15
C ALA A 127 19.56 -4.87 4.10
N LYS A 128 18.94 -5.02 2.92
CA LYS A 128 19.10 -4.06 1.81
C LYS A 128 18.49 -2.71 2.13
N LEU A 129 17.28 -2.69 2.71
CA LEU A 129 16.60 -1.44 3.05
C LEU A 129 17.29 -0.75 4.23
N MET A 130 17.73 -1.50 5.25
CA MET A 130 18.47 -0.94 6.37
C MET A 130 19.84 -0.39 5.95
N ASP A 131 20.55 -1.07 5.04
CA ASP A 131 21.81 -0.55 4.49
C ASP A 131 21.60 0.83 3.84
N ALA A 132 20.58 0.97 3.01
CA ALA A 132 20.24 2.26 2.40
C ALA A 132 19.82 3.31 3.45
N ALA A 133 19.02 2.93 4.44
CA ALA A 133 18.59 3.80 5.52
C ALA A 133 19.75 4.34 6.37
N MET A 134 20.77 3.53 6.59
CA MET A 134 21.97 3.90 7.36
C MET A 134 22.93 4.80 6.60
N HIS A 135 22.93 4.74 5.26
CA HIS A 135 23.87 5.50 4.43
C HIS A 135 23.29 6.83 3.89
N HIS A 136 21.97 7.04 4.03
CA HIS A 136 21.31 8.24 3.52
C HIS A 136 20.49 8.94 4.60
N ASP A 137 20.52 10.27 4.61
CA ASP A 137 19.63 11.09 5.45
C ASP A 137 18.23 11.12 4.81
N CYS A 138 17.44 10.07 5.06
CA CYS A 138 16.12 9.87 4.47
C CYS A 138 15.07 9.48 5.53
N ASP A 139 13.82 9.57 5.15
CA ASP A 139 12.68 9.23 6.00
C ASP A 139 12.01 7.93 5.54
N ILE A 140 12.19 7.58 4.25
CA ILE A 140 11.59 6.42 3.60
C ILE A 140 12.61 5.75 2.69
N VAL A 141 12.72 4.42 2.80
CA VAL A 141 13.39 3.60 1.77
C VAL A 141 12.33 2.76 1.08
N LYS A 142 12.16 2.96 -0.23
CA LYS A 142 11.07 2.37 -1.03
C LYS A 142 11.61 1.43 -2.10
N THR A 143 10.90 0.32 -2.34
CA THR A 143 11.19 -0.62 -3.44
C THR A 143 9.97 -0.87 -4.30
N PRO A 144 10.14 -1.39 -5.53
CA PRO A 144 9.06 -2.02 -6.27
C PRO A 144 8.68 -3.34 -5.61
N TYR A 145 7.63 -3.98 -6.12
CA TYR A 145 7.14 -5.26 -5.61
C TYR A 145 6.79 -6.22 -6.75
N ILE A 146 6.59 -7.48 -6.40
CA ILE A 146 6.08 -8.53 -7.28
C ILE A 146 4.61 -8.74 -6.96
N ARG A 147 3.77 -8.88 -7.99
CA ARG A 147 2.38 -9.32 -7.85
C ARG A 147 2.31 -10.83 -8.11
N GLU A 148 1.84 -11.58 -7.15
CA GLU A 148 1.55 -13.00 -7.33
C GLU A 148 0.09 -13.16 -7.71
N VAL A 149 -0.15 -13.47 -9.00
CA VAL A 149 -1.50 -13.72 -9.54
C VAL A 149 -1.71 -15.22 -9.69
N ARG A 150 -2.83 -15.75 -9.22
CA ARG A 150 -3.17 -17.16 -9.33
C ARG A 150 -4.36 -17.35 -10.27
N GLU A 151 -4.32 -18.38 -11.12
CA GLU A 151 -5.49 -18.82 -11.86
C GLU A 151 -6.54 -19.33 -10.86
N HIS A 152 -7.77 -18.84 -11.00
CA HIS A 152 -8.94 -19.20 -10.17
C HIS A 152 -8.96 -18.69 -8.72
N GLY A 153 -8.14 -17.69 -8.39
CA GLY A 153 -8.37 -16.87 -7.21
C GLY A 153 -8.35 -17.52 -5.86
N THR A 154 -7.76 -18.65 -5.72
CA THR A 154 -7.59 -19.25 -4.41
C THR A 154 -6.14 -19.06 -3.96
N LEU A 155 -5.95 -18.45 -2.82
CA LEU A 155 -4.69 -18.51 -2.09
C LEU A 155 -4.38 -19.97 -1.64
N ARG A 156 -5.30 -20.91 -1.93
CA ARG A 156 -5.23 -22.32 -1.51
C ARG A 156 -4.62 -23.22 -2.57
N GLY A 157 -3.65 -24.03 -2.17
CA GLY A 157 -3.12 -25.16 -2.92
C GLY A 157 -2.05 -24.82 -3.97
N ASP A 158 -1.70 -25.81 -4.79
CA ASP A 158 -0.65 -25.78 -5.82
C ASP A 158 -1.15 -25.17 -7.16
N ALA A 159 -2.12 -24.24 -7.11
CA ALA A 159 -2.62 -23.60 -8.33
C ALA A 159 -1.46 -22.87 -9.05
N PRO A 160 -1.42 -22.90 -10.39
CA PRO A 160 -0.44 -22.13 -11.14
C PRO A 160 -0.47 -20.66 -10.73
N LYS A 161 0.70 -20.09 -10.52
CA LYS A 161 0.88 -18.69 -10.13
C LYS A 161 1.78 -17.98 -11.12
N GLU A 162 1.40 -16.75 -11.46
CA GLU A 162 2.18 -15.86 -12.28
C GLU A 162 2.79 -14.76 -11.41
N HIS A 163 4.11 -14.53 -11.55
CA HIS A 163 4.79 -13.42 -10.87
C HIS A 163 4.95 -12.27 -11.85
N LEU A 164 4.26 -11.19 -11.58
CA LEU A 164 4.27 -9.96 -12.39
C LEU A 164 5.01 -8.85 -11.66
N GLN A 165 5.73 -8.03 -12.42
CA GLN A 165 6.35 -6.83 -11.88
C GLN A 165 5.33 -5.71 -11.73
N CYS A 166 5.45 -4.92 -10.68
CA CYS A 166 4.61 -3.73 -10.50
C CYS A 166 4.86 -2.69 -11.60
N SER A 167 3.86 -1.88 -11.88
CA SER A 167 3.85 -0.97 -13.04
C SER A 167 4.82 0.20 -12.94
N TYR A 168 5.48 0.44 -11.80
CA TYR A 168 6.46 1.51 -11.67
C TYR A 168 7.93 1.02 -11.61
N ARG A 169 8.19 -0.30 -11.55
CA ARG A 169 9.55 -0.83 -11.66
C ARG A 169 10.18 -0.37 -12.98
N HIS A 170 11.45 0.03 -12.96
CA HIS A 170 12.19 0.60 -14.09
C HIS A 170 11.63 1.92 -14.64
N ARG A 171 10.73 2.59 -13.91
CA ARG A 171 10.17 3.89 -14.30
C ARG A 171 10.48 5.01 -13.31
N ILE A 172 10.97 4.64 -12.14
CA ILE A 172 11.36 5.61 -11.12
C ILE A 172 12.82 5.97 -11.36
N ASN A 173 13.07 7.20 -11.79
CA ASN A 173 14.40 7.73 -12.11
C ASN A 173 14.58 9.08 -11.42
N PRO A 174 14.91 9.09 -10.13
CA PRO A 174 15.14 10.32 -9.39
C PRO A 174 16.42 10.99 -9.88
N ARG A 175 16.48 12.33 -9.74
CA ARG A 175 17.66 13.12 -10.11
C ARG A 175 18.80 13.02 -9.09
N THR A 176 18.45 12.67 -7.85
CA THR A 176 19.36 12.53 -6.71
C THR A 176 19.05 11.24 -5.96
N GLU A 177 20.01 10.72 -5.20
CA GLU A 177 19.81 9.50 -4.41
C GLU A 177 18.73 9.67 -3.35
N VAL A 178 18.68 10.82 -2.68
CA VAL A 178 17.60 11.23 -1.79
C VAL A 178 16.78 12.29 -2.51
N PHE A 179 15.48 12.08 -2.61
CA PHE A 179 14.55 12.94 -3.36
C PHE A 179 13.21 13.09 -2.65
N THR A 180 12.36 13.98 -3.16
CA THR A 180 10.95 14.11 -2.76
C THR A 180 10.04 13.68 -3.90
N ILE A 181 8.78 13.39 -3.59
CA ILE A 181 7.80 12.92 -4.59
C ILE A 181 7.52 13.93 -5.71
N THR A 182 7.87 15.19 -5.52
CA THR A 182 7.75 16.24 -6.53
C THR A 182 8.85 16.19 -7.61
N ASP A 183 9.87 15.33 -7.47
CA ASP A 183 10.81 15.07 -8.56
C ASP A 183 10.06 14.46 -9.76
N PRO A 184 10.16 15.07 -10.96
CA PRO A 184 9.45 14.58 -12.15
C PRO A 184 9.72 13.13 -12.53
N GLY A 185 10.89 12.60 -12.13
CA GLY A 185 11.28 11.22 -12.39
C GLY A 185 10.57 10.18 -11.51
N VAL A 186 9.84 10.62 -10.46
CA VAL A 186 9.30 9.70 -9.45
C VAL A 186 7.80 9.83 -9.20
N VAL A 187 7.18 10.94 -9.58
CA VAL A 187 5.75 11.23 -9.34
C VAL A 187 4.81 10.14 -9.88
N HIS A 188 5.28 9.36 -10.83
CA HIS A 188 4.55 8.21 -11.37
C HIS A 188 4.16 7.17 -10.30
N MET A 189 4.90 7.10 -9.20
CA MET A 189 4.63 6.21 -8.08
C MET A 189 3.23 6.43 -7.48
N LEU A 190 2.75 7.69 -7.40
CA LEU A 190 1.43 8.03 -6.86
C LEU A 190 0.24 7.48 -7.67
N ARG A 191 0.45 7.08 -8.92
CA ARG A 191 -0.62 6.59 -9.82
C ARG A 191 -1.01 5.14 -9.53
N HIS A 192 -0.17 4.40 -8.83
CA HIS A 192 -0.32 2.96 -8.64
C HIS A 192 -0.93 2.61 -7.29
N HIS A 193 -1.03 1.31 -7.04
CA HIS A 193 -1.45 0.76 -5.77
C HIS A 193 -0.63 1.36 -4.61
N PRO A 194 -1.25 1.71 -3.47
CA PRO A 194 -0.55 2.26 -2.32
C PRO A 194 0.26 1.18 -1.60
N SER A 195 1.38 0.79 -2.21
CA SER A 195 2.25 -0.28 -1.72
C SER A 195 3.06 0.16 -0.50
N ILE A 196 2.39 0.45 0.62
CA ILE A 196 3.02 0.92 1.87
C ILE A 196 4.01 -0.10 2.43
N TRP A 197 3.74 -1.36 2.24
CA TRP A 197 4.48 -2.51 2.73
C TRP A 197 5.78 -2.81 1.94
N SER A 198 5.96 -2.28 0.72
CA SER A 198 7.24 -2.36 -0.01
C SER A 198 8.18 -1.21 0.35
N ALA A 199 8.27 -0.87 1.62
CA ALA A 199 9.08 0.22 2.15
C ALA A 199 9.42 -0.01 3.63
N ILE A 200 10.38 0.79 4.12
CA ILE A 200 10.55 1.06 5.55
C ILE A 200 10.49 2.56 5.79
N TYR A 201 10.02 2.94 6.97
CA TYR A 201 9.77 4.33 7.38
C TYR A 201 10.53 4.62 8.66
N ARG A 202 11.21 5.77 8.75
CA ARG A 202 11.82 6.23 10.01
C ARG A 202 10.70 6.52 11.01
N LYS A 203 10.70 5.85 12.16
CA LYS A 203 9.64 5.99 13.18
C LYS A 203 9.51 7.45 13.64
N GLY A 204 10.64 8.11 13.92
CA GLY A 204 10.64 9.52 14.29
C GLY A 204 10.00 10.45 13.26
N PHE A 205 10.14 10.16 11.96
CA PHE A 205 9.45 10.93 10.91
C PHE A 205 7.93 10.79 11.00
N LEU A 206 7.42 9.59 11.27
CA LEU A 206 5.97 9.36 11.44
C LEU A 206 5.46 10.13 12.67
N GLU A 207 6.19 10.07 13.78
CA GLU A 207 5.85 10.74 15.04
C GLU A 207 5.92 12.28 14.92
N GLU A 208 7.01 12.83 14.37
CA GLU A 208 7.24 14.26 14.17
C GLU A 208 6.16 14.93 13.30
N ASN A 209 5.56 14.17 12.39
CA ASN A 209 4.55 14.65 11.45
C ASN A 209 3.12 14.20 11.80
N ASP A 210 2.93 13.50 12.92
CA ASP A 210 1.65 12.89 13.35
C ASP A 210 1.00 12.06 12.21
N ILE A 211 1.83 11.28 11.51
CA ILE A 211 1.36 10.42 10.41
C ILE A 211 0.85 9.11 11.02
N LYS A 212 -0.44 8.86 10.84
CA LYS A 212 -1.15 7.70 11.34
C LYS A 212 -2.07 7.11 10.29
N PHE A 213 -2.40 5.85 10.47
CA PHE A 213 -3.48 5.23 9.72
C PHE A 213 -4.82 5.78 10.19
N HIS A 214 -5.72 6.03 9.27
CA HIS A 214 -7.11 6.30 9.61
C HIS A 214 -7.77 5.06 10.19
N GLU A 215 -8.48 5.22 11.30
CA GLU A 215 -9.16 4.12 11.99
C GLU A 215 -10.60 3.97 11.47
N TYR A 216 -10.75 3.10 10.48
CA TYR A 216 -12.05 2.75 9.93
C TYR A 216 -12.46 1.36 10.41
N PRO A 217 -13.76 1.07 10.50
CA PRO A 217 -14.22 -0.30 10.69
C PRO A 217 -13.76 -1.20 9.54
N GLY A 218 -13.10 -2.31 9.87
CA GLY A 218 -12.52 -3.24 8.88
C GLY A 218 -11.22 -2.74 8.25
N ALA A 219 -10.86 -3.27 7.09
CA ALA A 219 -9.62 -2.95 6.39
C ALA A 219 -9.70 -1.72 5.47
N GLY A 220 -10.83 -1.41 4.96
CA GLY A 220 -11.33 -0.22 4.26
C GLY A 220 -10.36 0.67 3.45
N TRP A 221 -9.28 0.12 2.82
CA TRP A 221 -8.30 0.89 2.05
C TRP A 221 -7.58 2.00 2.86
N ALA A 222 -7.34 1.77 4.14
CA ALA A 222 -6.68 2.72 5.04
C ALA A 222 -5.20 2.99 4.70
N ASP A 223 -4.62 2.20 3.81
CA ASP A 223 -3.28 2.34 3.25
C ASP A 223 -3.13 3.58 2.33
N ASN A 224 -4.22 4.05 1.72
CA ASN A 224 -4.18 5.15 0.74
C ASN A 224 -3.74 6.48 1.36
N GLU A 225 -4.33 6.87 2.48
CA GLU A 225 -4.01 8.12 3.18
C GLU A 225 -2.60 8.06 3.75
N PHE A 226 -2.22 6.96 4.37
CA PHE A 226 -0.86 6.76 4.88
C PHE A 226 0.19 6.86 3.77
N PHE A 227 -0.08 6.25 2.61
CA PHE A 227 0.79 6.32 1.45
C PHE A 227 0.99 7.76 0.95
N TYR A 228 -0.11 8.54 0.88
CA TYR A 228 -0.04 9.95 0.47
C TYR A 228 0.69 10.80 1.51
N ASP A 229 0.31 10.68 2.77
CA ASP A 229 0.87 11.52 3.84
C ASP A 229 2.38 11.26 4.00
N THR A 230 2.83 10.02 3.90
CA THR A 230 4.25 9.69 3.95
C THR A 230 5.01 10.17 2.72
N LEU A 231 4.55 9.87 1.50
CA LEU A 231 5.28 10.23 0.28
C LEU A 231 5.31 11.73 0.00
N LEU A 232 4.24 12.47 0.36
CA LEU A 232 4.18 13.91 0.12
C LEU A 232 5.10 14.72 1.05
N ARG A 233 5.52 14.14 2.18
CA ARG A 233 6.39 14.82 3.16
C ARG A 233 7.80 14.28 3.20
N GLY A 234 7.97 12.97 2.97
CA GLY A 234 9.20 12.25 3.23
C GLY A 234 10.32 12.52 2.22
N ARG A 235 11.54 12.44 2.70
CA ARG A 235 12.76 12.30 1.88
C ARG A 235 12.92 10.81 1.59
N ILE A 236 12.99 10.47 0.30
CA ILE A 236 12.84 9.09 -0.17
C ILE A 236 14.16 8.63 -0.79
N VAL A 237 14.56 7.42 -0.49
CA VAL A 237 15.53 6.62 -1.26
C VAL A 237 14.76 5.51 -1.97
N TYR A 238 15.06 5.30 -3.25
CA TYR A 238 14.43 4.24 -4.04
C TYR A 238 15.45 3.23 -4.54
N ILE A 239 15.17 1.96 -4.28
CA ILE A 239 15.96 0.82 -4.76
C ILE A 239 15.11 0.06 -5.78
N ASP A 240 15.50 0.01 -7.05
CA ASP A 240 14.73 -0.64 -8.13
C ASP A 240 14.87 -2.17 -8.14
N GLU A 241 14.80 -2.77 -6.96
CA GLU A 241 14.86 -4.21 -6.72
C GLU A 241 13.66 -4.64 -5.88
N PRO A 242 12.83 -5.60 -6.36
CA PRO A 242 11.65 -6.02 -5.63
C PRO A 242 11.98 -7.06 -4.57
N PHE A 243 11.43 -6.87 -3.37
CA PHE A 243 11.56 -7.80 -2.24
C PHE A 243 10.23 -8.23 -1.67
N TYR A 244 9.17 -7.46 -1.89
CA TYR A 244 7.83 -7.76 -1.40
C TYR A 244 7.02 -8.50 -2.45
N VAL A 245 6.28 -9.54 -2.05
CA VAL A 245 5.39 -10.30 -2.92
C VAL A 245 3.95 -10.10 -2.43
N TYR A 246 3.24 -9.25 -3.17
CA TYR A 246 1.83 -8.98 -2.97
C TYR A 246 0.98 -10.04 -3.64
N ARG A 247 0.12 -10.72 -2.87
CA ARG A 247 -0.83 -11.71 -3.39
C ARG A 247 -2.11 -11.02 -3.81
N GLU A 248 -2.33 -11.02 -5.12
CA GLU A 248 -3.44 -10.30 -5.74
C GLU A 248 -4.74 -11.12 -5.63
N GLU A 249 -5.80 -10.44 -5.22
CA GLU A 249 -7.15 -10.98 -5.24
C GLU A 249 -7.60 -11.27 -6.66
N THR A 250 -8.57 -12.15 -6.82
CA THR A 250 -9.19 -12.38 -8.12
C THR A 250 -10.07 -11.24 -8.53
N ARG A 251 -10.25 -11.11 -9.84
CA ARG A 251 -11.24 -10.19 -10.41
C ARG A 251 -12.65 -10.37 -9.85
N GLN A 252 -13.06 -11.61 -9.53
CA GLN A 252 -14.37 -11.86 -8.92
C GLN A 252 -14.49 -11.29 -7.52
N GLU A 253 -13.41 -11.40 -6.72
CA GLU A 253 -13.32 -10.83 -5.38
C GLU A 253 -13.28 -9.31 -5.45
N GLU A 254 -12.48 -8.73 -6.36
CA GLU A 254 -12.45 -7.28 -6.60
C GLU A 254 -13.83 -6.73 -7.02
N ASP A 255 -14.54 -7.38 -7.95
CA ASP A 255 -15.87 -6.99 -8.39
C ASP A 255 -16.91 -7.11 -7.25
N ALA A 256 -16.81 -8.16 -6.42
CA ALA A 256 -17.67 -8.34 -5.26
C ALA A 256 -17.43 -7.25 -4.21
N PHE A 257 -16.16 -6.94 -3.96
CA PHE A 257 -15.77 -5.85 -3.06
C PHE A 257 -16.28 -4.49 -3.58
N ALA A 258 -16.11 -4.20 -4.87
CA ALA A 258 -16.55 -2.96 -5.50
C ALA A 258 -18.08 -2.78 -5.39
N ARG A 259 -18.85 -3.83 -5.58
CA ARG A 259 -20.33 -3.80 -5.44
C ARG A 259 -20.77 -3.58 -4.00
N LYS A 260 -20.03 -4.09 -3.03
CA LYS A 260 -20.31 -3.91 -1.60
C LYS A 260 -19.92 -2.51 -1.12
N ASN A 261 -18.86 -1.94 -1.67
CA ASN A 261 -18.21 -0.72 -1.20
C ASN A 261 -18.23 0.36 -2.31
N LYS A 262 -19.44 0.76 -2.74
CA LYS A 262 -19.65 1.61 -3.92
C LYS A 262 -19.00 2.97 -3.86
N THR A 263 -18.97 3.62 -2.70
CA THR A 263 -18.44 4.98 -2.51
C THR A 263 -17.01 4.99 -1.98
N LEU A 264 -16.56 3.90 -1.36
CA LEU A 264 -15.29 3.83 -0.65
C LEU A 264 -14.07 4.37 -1.43
N PRO A 265 -13.83 4.04 -2.72
CA PRO A 265 -12.70 4.60 -3.46
C PRO A 265 -12.76 6.12 -3.60
N PHE A 266 -13.98 6.69 -3.74
CA PHE A 266 -14.17 8.14 -3.84
C PHE A 266 -13.94 8.81 -2.50
N ASP A 267 -14.42 8.20 -1.40
CA ASP A 267 -14.19 8.71 -0.04
C ASP A 267 -12.68 8.76 0.27
N ARG A 268 -11.93 7.71 -0.11
CA ARG A 268 -10.46 7.69 0.04
C ARG A 268 -9.78 8.74 -0.84
N TRP A 269 -10.26 8.92 -2.07
CA TRP A 269 -9.74 9.96 -2.95
C TRP A 269 -9.94 11.36 -2.37
N GLN A 270 -11.09 11.64 -1.76
CA GLN A 270 -11.37 12.92 -1.09
C GLN A 270 -10.39 13.17 0.05
N LEU A 271 -10.14 12.17 0.89
CA LEU A 271 -9.20 12.29 2.02
C LEU A 271 -7.76 12.50 1.56
N MET A 272 -7.35 11.83 0.48
CA MET A 272 -6.05 12.11 -0.14
C MET A 272 -5.97 13.54 -0.71
N ALA A 273 -7.07 14.07 -1.27
CA ALA A 273 -7.15 15.46 -1.70
C ALA A 273 -7.04 16.44 -0.51
N ASP A 274 -7.66 16.11 0.64
CA ASP A 274 -7.54 16.91 1.86
C ASP A 274 -6.09 16.94 2.38
N ILE A 275 -5.35 15.84 2.25
CA ILE A 275 -3.91 15.79 2.57
C ILE A 275 -3.12 16.72 1.65
N ILE A 276 -3.36 16.66 0.33
CA ILE A 276 -2.70 17.53 -0.66
C ILE A 276 -2.96 19.01 -0.33
N GLU A 277 -4.20 19.38 -0.05
CA GLU A 277 -4.61 20.75 0.28
C GLU A 277 -4.00 21.22 1.61
N ARG A 278 -4.08 20.39 2.66
CA ARG A 278 -3.50 20.66 3.98
C ARG A 278 -1.99 20.89 3.92
N LEU A 279 -1.29 20.17 3.05
CA LEU A 279 0.15 20.30 2.84
C LEU A 279 0.51 21.44 1.87
N GLY A 280 -0.47 22.10 1.25
CA GLY A 280 -0.25 23.18 0.28
C GLY A 280 0.49 22.71 -0.97
N ILE A 281 0.31 21.46 -1.39
CA ILE A 281 0.98 20.90 -2.56
C ILE A 281 0.38 21.47 -3.83
N THR A 282 1.21 22.17 -4.62
CA THR A 282 0.83 22.79 -5.90
C THR A 282 1.55 22.19 -7.10
N ASP A 283 2.37 21.17 -6.89
CA ASP A 283 3.10 20.50 -7.97
C ASP A 283 2.13 19.85 -8.96
N GLU A 284 2.23 20.26 -10.24
CA GLU A 284 1.32 19.83 -11.31
C GLU A 284 1.39 18.31 -11.56
N GLY A 285 2.56 17.69 -11.39
CA GLY A 285 2.76 16.25 -11.55
C GLY A 285 2.02 15.45 -10.47
N VAL A 286 2.09 15.92 -9.21
CA VAL A 286 1.35 15.33 -8.08
C VAL A 286 -0.16 15.47 -8.31
N LEU A 287 -0.64 16.68 -8.62
CA LEU A 287 -2.07 16.94 -8.86
C LEU A 287 -2.62 16.11 -10.02
N LYS A 288 -1.90 16.01 -11.14
CA LYS A 288 -2.28 15.17 -12.27
C LYS A 288 -2.28 13.68 -11.94
N SER A 289 -1.35 13.24 -11.09
CA SER A 289 -1.31 11.85 -10.64
C SER A 289 -2.51 11.51 -9.75
N HIS A 290 -2.88 12.42 -8.86
CA HIS A 290 -4.07 12.30 -8.02
C HIS A 290 -5.36 12.30 -8.84
N ILE A 291 -5.50 13.21 -9.82
CA ILE A 291 -6.63 13.23 -10.76
C ILE A 291 -6.71 11.91 -11.54
N SER A 292 -5.58 11.40 -12.06
CA SER A 292 -5.55 10.13 -12.79
C SER A 292 -6.00 8.95 -11.93
N LYS A 293 -5.63 8.94 -10.64
CA LYS A 293 -6.09 7.93 -9.66
C LYS A 293 -7.62 8.01 -9.49
N GLY A 294 -8.20 9.20 -9.40
CA GLY A 294 -9.66 9.40 -9.33
C GLY A 294 -10.38 8.80 -10.54
N PHE A 295 -9.87 9.03 -11.74
CA PHE A 295 -10.43 8.42 -12.95
C PHE A 295 -10.27 6.89 -12.98
N THR A 296 -9.20 6.35 -12.40
CA THR A 296 -9.05 4.90 -12.24
C THR A 296 -10.11 4.34 -11.30
N TYR A 297 -10.37 4.99 -10.18
CA TYR A 297 -11.40 4.61 -9.22
C TYR A 297 -12.80 4.70 -9.85
N PHE A 298 -13.09 5.79 -10.54
CA PHE A 298 -14.37 5.96 -11.25
C PHE A 298 -14.58 4.87 -12.28
N ASN A 299 -13.58 4.59 -13.13
CA ASN A 299 -13.68 3.53 -14.14
C ASN A 299 -13.93 2.14 -13.51
N GLY A 300 -13.24 1.82 -12.42
CA GLY A 300 -13.43 0.55 -11.69
C GLY A 300 -14.84 0.42 -11.15
N GLN A 301 -15.33 1.42 -10.44
CA GLN A 301 -16.67 1.42 -9.86
C GLN A 301 -17.78 1.44 -10.92
N TYR A 302 -17.60 2.23 -11.98
CA TYR A 302 -18.56 2.32 -13.09
C TYR A 302 -18.68 0.98 -13.84
N ARG A 303 -17.57 0.27 -14.05
CA ARG A 303 -17.59 -1.08 -14.67
C ARG A 303 -18.31 -2.11 -13.84
N SER A 304 -18.20 -2.06 -12.51
CA SER A 304 -18.81 -3.06 -11.61
C SER A 304 -20.26 -2.75 -11.25
N ASN A 305 -20.68 -1.47 -11.29
CA ASN A 305 -21.97 -0.98 -10.80
C ASN A 305 -22.83 -0.27 -11.86
N GLY A 306 -22.26 0.09 -13.03
CA GLY A 306 -22.95 0.87 -14.05
C GLY A 306 -23.36 2.28 -13.57
N ASP A 307 -24.57 2.71 -14.00
CA ASP A 307 -25.17 4.01 -13.65
C ASP A 307 -25.82 4.02 -12.25
N ASP A 308 -25.26 3.28 -11.27
CA ASP A 308 -25.76 3.28 -9.90
C ASP A 308 -25.72 4.70 -9.31
N PRO A 309 -26.86 5.22 -8.79
CA PRO A 309 -26.94 6.61 -8.31
C PRO A 309 -25.91 6.97 -7.23
N GLN A 310 -25.59 6.03 -6.32
CA GLN A 310 -24.60 6.28 -5.26
C GLN A 310 -23.18 6.42 -5.84
N VAL A 311 -22.84 5.61 -6.86
CA VAL A 311 -21.55 5.71 -7.55
C VAL A 311 -21.45 7.03 -8.31
N LEU A 312 -22.50 7.42 -9.03
CA LEU A 312 -22.49 8.67 -9.78
C LEU A 312 -22.44 9.90 -8.86
N GLU A 313 -23.18 9.91 -7.77
CA GLU A 313 -23.15 11.01 -6.79
C GLU A 313 -21.75 11.17 -6.17
N ALA A 314 -21.13 10.08 -5.72
CA ALA A 314 -19.79 10.11 -5.16
C ALA A 314 -18.73 10.52 -6.20
N ALA A 315 -18.86 10.05 -7.44
CA ALA A 315 -17.99 10.45 -8.55
C ALA A 315 -18.13 11.93 -8.88
N HIS A 316 -19.34 12.46 -8.87
CA HIS A 316 -19.62 13.89 -9.12
C HIS A 316 -18.99 14.76 -8.03
N ALA A 317 -19.13 14.39 -6.75
CA ALA A 317 -18.47 15.10 -5.66
C ALA A 317 -16.93 15.11 -5.81
N MET A 318 -16.35 14.01 -6.29
CA MET A 318 -14.92 13.95 -6.64
C MET A 318 -14.59 14.86 -7.84
N PHE A 319 -15.40 14.85 -8.89
CA PHE A 319 -15.19 15.68 -10.09
C PHE A 319 -15.27 17.18 -9.79
N ASP A 320 -16.07 17.59 -8.82
CA ASP A 320 -16.18 19.01 -8.41
C ASP A 320 -14.87 19.57 -7.86
N ARG A 321 -14.04 18.72 -7.25
CA ARG A 321 -12.70 19.10 -6.74
C ARG A 321 -11.60 19.06 -7.80
N MET A 322 -11.83 18.51 -8.99
CA MET A 322 -10.81 18.41 -10.03
C MET A 322 -10.72 19.71 -10.84
N ASP A 323 -9.49 20.22 -11.01
CA ASP A 323 -9.23 21.34 -11.93
C ASP A 323 -9.42 20.87 -13.39
N PRO A 324 -10.37 21.49 -14.13
CA PRO A 324 -10.62 21.13 -15.52
C PRO A 324 -9.43 21.30 -16.46
N ALA A 325 -8.53 22.25 -16.18
CA ALA A 325 -7.35 22.48 -17.00
C ALA A 325 -6.34 21.32 -16.83
N LEU A 326 -6.18 20.84 -15.61
CA LEU A 326 -5.34 19.67 -15.31
C LEU A 326 -5.93 18.40 -15.93
N VAL A 327 -7.26 18.19 -15.80
CA VAL A 327 -7.95 17.06 -16.46
C VAL A 327 -7.73 17.10 -17.98
N ALA A 328 -7.90 18.26 -18.59
CA ALA A 328 -7.73 18.43 -20.04
C ALA A 328 -6.29 18.11 -20.50
N SER A 329 -5.31 18.54 -19.71
CA SER A 329 -3.88 18.40 -20.04
C SER A 329 -3.31 16.99 -19.76
N GLU A 330 -3.96 16.14 -18.95
CA GLU A 330 -3.44 14.79 -18.64
C GLU A 330 -3.74 13.79 -19.76
N PRO A 331 -2.74 13.35 -20.53
CA PRO A 331 -2.96 12.50 -21.70
C PRO A 331 -3.33 11.05 -21.36
N LYS A 332 -3.11 10.61 -20.14
CA LYS A 332 -3.33 9.22 -19.72
C LYS A 332 -4.78 8.91 -19.35
N ILE A 333 -5.62 9.93 -19.15
CA ILE A 333 -7.06 9.74 -18.89
C ILE A 333 -7.77 9.35 -20.19
N ASN A 334 -8.57 8.28 -20.13
CA ASN A 334 -9.37 7.83 -21.26
C ASN A 334 -10.27 8.96 -21.78
N PRO A 335 -10.27 9.23 -23.12
CA PRO A 335 -11.11 10.26 -23.71
C PRO A 335 -12.61 10.14 -23.43
N ALA A 336 -13.14 8.93 -23.27
CA ALA A 336 -14.55 8.72 -22.91
C ALA A 336 -14.83 9.19 -21.46
N LEU A 337 -13.93 8.89 -20.52
CA LEU A 337 -14.06 9.37 -19.13
C LEU A 337 -13.93 10.90 -19.04
N LYS A 338 -13.03 11.49 -19.85
CA LYS A 338 -12.96 12.96 -19.94
C LYS A 338 -14.25 13.57 -20.50
N ALA A 339 -14.91 12.90 -21.43
CA ALA A 339 -16.17 13.37 -21.98
C ALA A 339 -17.28 13.34 -20.92
N GLN A 340 -17.37 12.28 -20.11
CA GLN A 340 -18.32 12.19 -19.00
C GLN A 340 -18.06 13.31 -17.96
N PHE A 341 -16.80 13.54 -17.58
CA PHE A 341 -16.43 14.65 -16.73
C PHE A 341 -16.85 16.01 -17.31
N ALA A 342 -16.57 16.25 -18.61
CA ALA A 342 -16.91 17.49 -19.29
C ALA A 342 -18.41 17.72 -19.38
N GLU A 343 -19.18 16.66 -19.63
CA GLU A 343 -20.65 16.69 -19.65
C GLU A 343 -21.20 17.06 -18.27
N TYR A 344 -20.73 16.36 -17.23
CA TYR A 344 -21.15 16.67 -15.85
C TYR A 344 -20.83 18.11 -15.45
N ARG A 345 -19.60 18.58 -15.73
CA ARG A 345 -19.15 19.93 -15.37
C ARG A 345 -19.73 21.04 -16.29
N GLY A 346 -20.44 20.69 -17.35
CA GLY A 346 -20.98 21.64 -18.33
C GLY A 346 -19.90 22.44 -19.07
N ILE A 347 -18.70 21.86 -19.30
CA ILE A 347 -17.54 22.55 -19.88
C ILE A 347 -16.99 21.78 -21.10
N PRO A 348 -16.52 22.48 -22.16
CA PRO A 348 -15.88 21.83 -23.28
C PRO A 348 -14.44 21.43 -22.91
N ILE A 349 -14.09 20.15 -23.05
CA ILE A 349 -12.71 19.67 -22.91
C ILE A 349 -12.20 19.19 -24.28
N LYS A 350 -11.06 19.71 -24.73
CA LYS A 350 -10.37 19.18 -25.91
C LYS A 350 -9.77 17.81 -25.61
N ASN A 351 -10.34 16.79 -26.24
CA ASN A 351 -9.82 15.44 -26.17
C ASN A 351 -8.83 15.17 -27.33
N SER A 352 -7.62 14.71 -26.99
CA SER A 352 -6.66 14.25 -27.98
C SER A 352 -6.57 12.72 -27.97
N ARG A 353 -7.37 12.07 -28.82
CA ARG A 353 -7.30 10.62 -29.05
C ARG A 353 -5.90 10.16 -29.47
N LEU A 354 -5.17 11.00 -30.21
CA LEU A 354 -3.80 10.70 -30.65
C LEU A 354 -2.84 10.61 -29.45
N ARG A 355 -2.86 11.59 -28.54
CA ARG A 355 -1.99 11.59 -27.34
C ARG A 355 -2.31 10.43 -26.44
N PHE A 356 -3.58 10.09 -26.26
CA PHE A 356 -4.01 8.94 -25.50
C PHE A 356 -3.50 7.63 -26.14
N GLY A 357 -3.64 7.47 -27.46
CA GLY A 357 -3.12 6.32 -28.20
C GLY A 357 -1.60 6.17 -28.06
N MET A 358 -0.84 7.27 -28.11
CA MET A 358 0.61 7.24 -27.86
C MET A 358 0.93 6.79 -26.42
N GLY A 359 0.14 7.23 -25.44
CA GLY A 359 0.26 6.81 -24.06
C GLY A 359 0.02 5.30 -23.89
N LEU A 360 -1.02 4.77 -24.54
CA LEU A 360 -1.33 3.33 -24.54
C LEU A 360 -0.23 2.51 -25.21
N ALA A 361 0.33 2.98 -26.33
CA ALA A 361 1.42 2.29 -27.00
C ALA A 361 2.69 2.23 -26.13
N SER A 362 3.01 3.32 -25.43
CA SER A 362 4.12 3.37 -24.47
C SER A 362 3.89 2.40 -23.29
N GLU A 363 2.66 2.36 -22.77
CA GLU A 363 2.28 1.45 -21.69
C GLU A 363 2.35 -0.02 -22.13
N PHE A 364 1.87 -0.31 -23.33
CA PHE A 364 1.96 -1.65 -23.93
C PHE A 364 3.42 -2.11 -24.06
N ALA A 365 4.29 -1.25 -24.63
CA ALA A 365 5.71 -1.56 -24.79
C ALA A 365 6.39 -1.82 -23.44
N TYR A 366 6.05 -1.05 -22.40
CA TYR A 366 6.53 -1.28 -21.05
C TYR A 366 6.07 -2.63 -20.49
N ARG A 367 4.79 -2.98 -20.64
CA ARG A 367 4.23 -4.24 -20.14
C ARG A 367 4.83 -5.45 -20.84
N VAL A 368 5.07 -5.36 -22.17
CA VAL A 368 5.79 -6.40 -22.92
C VAL A 368 7.18 -6.61 -22.33
N ARG A 369 7.91 -5.52 -22.07
CA ARG A 369 9.27 -5.59 -21.53
C ARG A 369 9.31 -6.16 -20.10
N SER A 370 8.34 -5.80 -19.26
CA SER A 370 8.34 -6.12 -17.82
C SER A 370 7.69 -7.46 -17.51
N ASN A 371 6.61 -7.83 -18.20
CA ASN A 371 5.75 -8.97 -17.88
C ASN A 371 5.40 -9.85 -19.09
N GLY A 372 6.03 -9.59 -20.25
CA GLY A 372 5.83 -10.39 -21.45
C GLY A 372 4.63 -9.99 -22.31
N LEU A 373 4.61 -10.55 -23.53
CA LEU A 373 3.63 -10.18 -24.57
C LEU A 373 2.19 -10.61 -24.20
N ASP A 374 2.02 -11.80 -23.66
CA ASP A 374 0.69 -12.34 -23.33
C ASP A 374 0.01 -11.50 -22.25
N TYR A 375 0.74 -11.12 -21.23
CA TYR A 375 0.25 -10.18 -20.21
C TYR A 375 -0.13 -8.82 -20.80
N ALA A 376 0.72 -8.25 -21.66
CA ALA A 376 0.44 -6.97 -22.30
C ALA A 376 -0.83 -7.02 -23.16
N ILE A 377 -1.06 -8.11 -23.89
CA ILE A 377 -2.28 -8.33 -24.68
C ILE A 377 -3.51 -8.45 -23.80
N ARG A 378 -3.45 -9.25 -22.69
CA ARG A 378 -4.57 -9.37 -21.75
C ARG A 378 -4.99 -8.00 -21.20
N CYS A 379 -4.04 -7.25 -20.67
CA CYS A 379 -4.30 -5.90 -20.15
C CYS A 379 -4.87 -4.94 -21.20
N THR A 380 -4.41 -5.01 -22.47
CA THR A 380 -4.88 -4.10 -23.51
C THR A 380 -6.34 -4.36 -23.87
N ARG A 381 -6.77 -5.62 -23.89
CA ARG A 381 -8.19 -5.99 -24.12
C ARG A 381 -9.12 -5.45 -23.04
N GLU A 382 -8.61 -5.20 -21.85
CA GLU A 382 -9.38 -4.61 -20.75
C GLU A 382 -9.55 -3.08 -20.87
N TYR A 383 -8.68 -2.42 -21.66
CA TYR A 383 -8.73 -0.97 -21.90
C TYR A 383 -9.51 -0.59 -23.18
N LEU A 384 -9.74 -1.55 -24.08
CA LEU A 384 -10.50 -1.38 -25.33
C LEU A 384 -11.96 -1.81 -25.14
#